data_12a622f79e67cd36c7bdd62e0dad791e
#
_entry.id   12a622f79e67cd36c7bdd62e0dad791e
#
_cell.length_a   1.000
_cell.length_b   1.000
_cell.length_c   1.000
_cell.angle_alpha   90.00
_cell.angle_beta   90.00
_cell.angle_gamma   90.00
#
_symmetry.space_group_name_H-M   'P 1'
#
loop_
_entity.id
_entity.type
_entity.pdbx_description
1 polymer ?
#
loop_
_entity_poly.entity_id
_entity_poly.type
_entity_poly.pdbx_seq_one_letter_code
_entity_poly.pdbx_strand_id
1 'polypeptide(L)'
;MTTFGKRRSERVLLDVPLFIEGKAEGTQDFKEETFTLTVSAHGALIVLAAKVALGQTIRLTNLKNNDHHEATVAFLGPPYAGLATVGIQFNQPAPEFWAIASPPADWKTA
;
A
#
# COMPACT_ATOMS: atom_id res chain seq x y z
N MET A 1 27.67 -0.90 -5.79
CA MET A 1 26.29 -1.32 -5.87
C MET A 1 25.37 -0.11 -6.07
N THR A 2 24.44 -0.25 -6.94
CA THR A 2 23.52 0.83 -7.23
C THR A 2 22.60 1.11 -6.06
N THR A 3 22.18 2.36 -5.93
CA THR A 3 21.18 2.75 -4.97
C THR A 3 19.84 3.05 -5.62
N PHE A 4 19.72 2.79 -6.93
CA PHE A 4 18.46 3.00 -7.61
C PHE A 4 17.38 2.15 -6.99
N GLY A 5 16.23 2.75 -6.76
CA GLY A 5 15.13 2.03 -6.18
C GLY A 5 15.41 1.52 -4.78
N LYS A 6 16.33 2.16 -4.09
CA LYS A 6 16.63 1.79 -2.73
C LYS A 6 15.37 1.82 -1.90
N ARG A 7 15.09 0.70 -1.24
CA ARG A 7 13.89 0.56 -0.44
C ARG A 7 14.20 0.83 1.01
N ARG A 8 13.20 1.33 1.72
CA ARG A 8 13.31 1.48 3.17
C ARG A 8 13.22 0.16 3.87
N SER A 9 12.49 -0.79 3.29
CA SER A 9 12.35 -2.13 3.86
C SER A 9 12.14 -3.12 2.73
N GLU A 10 12.42 -4.37 3.00
CA GLU A 10 12.28 -5.43 2.01
C GLU A 10 10.82 -5.63 1.65
N ARG A 11 10.55 -5.85 0.37
CA ARG A 11 9.21 -6.14 -0.13
C ARG A 11 8.97 -7.63 -0.18
N VAL A 12 7.74 -8.00 0.14
CA VAL A 12 7.31 -9.39 0.11
C VAL A 12 6.16 -9.49 -0.86
N LEU A 13 6.18 -10.51 -1.73
CA LEU A 13 5.05 -10.82 -2.59
C LEU A 13 3.96 -11.41 -1.70
N LEU A 14 2.87 -10.68 -1.55
CA LEU A 14 1.81 -11.10 -0.64
C LEU A 14 0.50 -10.48 -1.07
N ASP A 15 -0.53 -11.30 -1.05
CA ASP A 15 -1.88 -10.90 -1.42
C ASP A 15 -2.67 -10.71 -0.12
N VAL A 16 -2.81 -9.46 0.30
CA VAL A 16 -3.56 -9.13 1.50
C VAL A 16 -4.82 -8.38 1.09
N PRO A 17 -6.00 -8.85 1.48
CA PRO A 17 -7.23 -8.13 1.16
C PRO A 17 -7.32 -6.84 1.95
N LEU A 18 -7.64 -5.76 1.26
CA LEU A 18 -7.70 -4.43 1.84
C LEU A 18 -9.02 -3.75 1.50
N PHE A 19 -9.45 -2.86 2.38
CA PHE A 19 -10.50 -1.91 2.11
C PHE A 19 -9.88 -0.53 2.08
N ILE A 20 -10.08 0.18 0.99
CA ILE A 20 -9.46 1.49 0.77
C ILE A 20 -10.54 2.55 0.78
N GLU A 21 -10.30 3.62 1.53
CA GLU A 21 -11.19 4.77 1.58
C GLU A 21 -10.39 6.02 1.26
N GLY A 22 -10.99 6.90 0.49
CA GLY A 22 -10.32 8.15 0.14
C GLY A 22 -11.16 8.97 -0.79
N LYS A 23 -10.50 9.92 -1.46
CA LYS A 23 -11.16 10.76 -2.45
C LYS A 23 -10.62 10.40 -3.81
N ALA A 24 -11.52 10.16 -4.74
CA ALA A 24 -11.15 9.98 -6.13
C ALA A 24 -10.89 11.35 -6.76
N GLU A 25 -10.37 11.32 -7.97
CA GLU A 25 -10.15 12.50 -8.75
C GLU A 25 -11.43 13.33 -8.79
N GLY A 26 -11.33 14.64 -8.58
CA GLY A 26 -12.49 15.50 -8.52
C GLY A 26 -13.14 15.60 -7.16
N THR A 27 -12.50 15.12 -6.11
CA THR A 27 -12.91 15.22 -4.71
C THR A 27 -14.08 14.33 -4.31
N GLN A 28 -14.47 13.39 -5.17
CA GLN A 28 -15.54 12.47 -4.84
C GLN A 28 -14.98 11.36 -3.92
N ASP A 29 -15.69 11.07 -2.83
CA ASP A 29 -15.29 10.00 -1.94
C ASP A 29 -15.44 8.66 -2.63
N PHE A 30 -14.54 7.73 -2.33
CA PHE A 30 -14.66 6.36 -2.83
C PHE A 30 -14.32 5.37 -1.72
N LYS A 31 -14.86 4.17 -1.86
CA LYS A 31 -14.56 3.02 -1.00
C LYS A 31 -14.43 1.83 -1.93
N GLU A 32 -13.37 1.08 -1.73
CA GLU A 32 -13.08 -0.01 -2.66
C GLU A 32 -12.36 -1.14 -1.94
N GLU A 33 -12.79 -2.38 -2.20
CA GLU A 33 -12.04 -3.54 -1.75
C GLU A 33 -11.00 -3.88 -2.81
N THR A 34 -9.80 -4.21 -2.37
CA THR A 34 -8.72 -4.57 -3.26
C THR A 34 -7.75 -5.51 -2.54
N PHE A 35 -6.59 -5.65 -3.11
CA PHE A 35 -5.57 -6.53 -2.53
C PHE A 35 -4.19 -5.98 -2.86
N THR A 36 -3.19 -6.45 -2.13
CA THR A 36 -1.81 -6.05 -2.35
C THR A 36 -1.15 -6.97 -3.36
N LEU A 37 -0.17 -6.42 -4.08
CA LEU A 37 0.75 -7.20 -4.90
C LEU A 37 2.05 -7.45 -4.15
N THR A 38 2.57 -6.42 -3.50
CA THR A 38 3.72 -6.53 -2.62
C THR A 38 3.47 -5.68 -1.38
N VAL A 39 4.11 -6.05 -0.28
CA VAL A 39 4.00 -5.32 0.97
C VAL A 39 5.40 -5.11 1.57
N SER A 40 5.53 -4.07 2.38
CA SER A 40 6.74 -3.81 3.14
C SER A 40 6.35 -3.09 4.43
N ALA A 41 7.33 -2.87 5.30
CA ALA A 41 7.06 -2.16 6.55
C ALA A 41 6.62 -0.71 6.29
N HIS A 42 6.98 -0.15 5.14
CA HIS A 42 6.70 1.25 4.81
C HIS A 42 5.51 1.43 3.88
N GLY A 43 4.95 0.36 3.33
CA GLY A 43 3.82 0.51 2.42
C GLY A 43 3.55 -0.73 1.60
N ALA A 44 2.97 -0.52 0.43
CA ALA A 44 2.57 -1.61 -0.43
C ALA A 44 2.36 -1.13 -1.85
N LEU A 45 2.31 -2.09 -2.78
CA LEU A 45 1.81 -1.88 -4.12
C LEU A 45 0.45 -2.55 -4.20
N ILE A 46 -0.57 -1.79 -4.59
CA ILE A 46 -1.95 -2.27 -4.65
C ILE A 46 -2.52 -1.99 -6.02
N VAL A 47 -3.69 -2.53 -6.31
CA VAL A 47 -4.44 -2.17 -7.51
C VAL A 47 -5.67 -1.39 -7.09
N LEU A 48 -6.10 -0.44 -7.93
CA LEU A 48 -7.30 0.35 -7.65
C LEU A 48 -8.05 0.61 -8.94
N ALA A 49 -9.37 0.53 -8.88
CA ALA A 49 -10.23 0.99 -9.95
C ALA A 49 -10.43 2.50 -9.89
N ALA A 50 -10.49 3.05 -8.68
CA ALA A 50 -10.64 4.49 -8.49
C ALA A 50 -9.38 5.22 -8.91
N LYS A 51 -9.54 6.40 -9.47
CA LYS A 51 -8.40 7.23 -9.88
C LYS A 51 -7.97 8.10 -8.72
N VAL A 52 -6.71 7.96 -8.35
CA VAL A 52 -6.11 8.73 -7.27
C VAL A 52 -4.92 9.51 -7.80
N ALA A 53 -4.47 10.49 -7.03
CA ALA A 53 -3.37 11.35 -7.42
C ALA A 53 -2.18 11.16 -6.50
N LEU A 54 -1.00 11.42 -7.03
CA LEU A 54 0.22 11.42 -6.20
C LEU A 54 0.06 12.41 -5.05
N GLY A 55 0.52 12.01 -3.87
CA GLY A 55 0.47 12.84 -2.68
C GLY A 55 -0.84 12.79 -1.93
N GLN A 56 -1.83 12.11 -2.47
CA GLN A 56 -3.14 12.01 -1.83
C GLN A 56 -3.06 11.06 -0.64
N THR A 57 -3.78 11.40 0.43
CA THR A 57 -3.90 10.54 1.61
C THR A 57 -5.09 9.60 1.43
N ILE A 58 -4.89 8.33 1.75
CA ILE A 58 -5.95 7.34 1.74
C ILE A 58 -5.87 6.55 3.03
N ARG A 59 -6.95 5.85 3.35
CA ARG A 59 -7.03 5.02 4.54
C ARG A 59 -7.15 3.56 4.11
N LEU A 60 -6.30 2.72 4.70
CA LEU A 60 -6.31 1.29 4.45
C LEU A 60 -6.84 0.55 5.65
N THR A 61 -7.66 -0.46 5.41
CA THR A 61 -8.05 -1.41 6.44
C THR A 61 -7.64 -2.80 5.97
N ASN A 62 -6.89 -3.52 6.80
CA ASN A 62 -6.53 -4.90 6.52
C ASN A 62 -7.71 -5.76 6.90
N LEU A 63 -8.34 -6.39 5.91
CA LEU A 63 -9.57 -7.14 6.15
C LEU A 63 -9.36 -8.43 6.93
N LYS A 64 -8.12 -8.86 7.12
CA LYS A 64 -7.83 -10.04 7.92
C LYS A 64 -7.89 -9.78 9.41
N ASN A 65 -7.53 -8.57 9.84
CA ASN A 65 -7.46 -8.27 11.27
C ASN A 65 -8.13 -6.96 11.66
N ASN A 66 -8.73 -6.27 10.69
CA ASN A 66 -9.41 -4.98 10.90
C ASN A 66 -8.50 -3.86 11.38
N ASP A 67 -7.20 -4.03 11.24
CA ASP A 67 -6.25 -2.97 11.53
C ASP A 67 -6.28 -1.95 10.42
N HIS A 68 -6.08 -0.67 10.75
CA HIS A 68 -6.14 0.37 9.73
C HIS A 68 -5.04 1.40 9.95
N HIS A 69 -4.62 2.01 8.82
CA HIS A 69 -3.59 3.02 8.80
C HIS A 69 -3.85 3.99 7.67
N GLU A 70 -3.33 5.20 7.83
CA GLU A 70 -3.32 6.16 6.74
C GLU A 70 -2.04 6.04 5.96
N ALA A 71 -2.14 6.30 4.67
CA ALA A 71 -1.00 6.24 3.77
C ALA A 71 -1.14 7.31 2.70
N THR A 72 -0.03 7.57 2.03
CA THR A 72 0.03 8.54 0.95
C THR A 72 0.30 7.81 -0.36
N VAL A 73 -0.36 8.24 -1.42
CA VAL A 73 -0.10 7.72 -2.76
C VAL A 73 1.26 8.23 -3.19
N ALA A 74 2.23 7.32 -3.33
CA ALA A 74 3.61 7.68 -3.62
C ALA A 74 4.02 7.34 -5.05
N PHE A 75 3.26 6.51 -5.75
CA PHE A 75 3.67 6.01 -7.05
C PHE A 75 2.44 5.56 -7.83
N LEU A 76 2.39 5.92 -9.10
CA LEU A 76 1.36 5.44 -10.03
C LEU A 76 2.05 4.59 -11.07
N GLY A 77 1.78 3.29 -11.03
CA GLY A 77 2.48 2.34 -11.87
C GLY A 77 1.71 1.92 -13.10
N PRO A 78 2.27 0.96 -13.84
CA PRO A 78 1.60 0.45 -15.05
C PRO A 78 0.35 -0.35 -14.70
N PRO A 79 -0.56 -0.51 -15.66
CA PRO A 79 -1.78 -1.28 -15.39
C PRO A 79 -1.48 -2.73 -15.04
N TYR A 80 -2.36 -3.31 -14.22
CA TYR A 80 -2.33 -4.72 -13.89
C TYR A 80 -3.75 -5.24 -14.01
N ALA A 81 -3.97 -6.18 -14.91
CA ALA A 81 -5.31 -6.77 -15.15
C ALA A 81 -6.38 -5.70 -15.41
N GLY A 82 -6.02 -4.63 -16.10
CA GLY A 82 -6.97 -3.56 -16.42
C GLY A 82 -7.20 -2.54 -15.32
N LEU A 83 -6.56 -2.71 -14.16
CA LEU A 83 -6.66 -1.77 -13.05
C LEU A 83 -5.35 -1.01 -12.89
N ALA A 84 -5.41 0.16 -12.29
CA ALA A 84 -4.20 0.92 -12.02
C ALA A 84 -3.44 0.30 -10.87
N THR A 85 -2.11 0.28 -10.95
CA THR A 85 -1.28 -0.08 -9.81
C THR A 85 -0.88 1.20 -9.09
N VAL A 86 -0.93 1.15 -7.77
CA VAL A 86 -0.70 2.32 -6.93
C VAL A 86 0.25 1.92 -5.82
N GLY A 87 1.38 2.63 -5.75
CA GLY A 87 2.31 2.48 -4.63
C GLY A 87 1.89 3.39 -3.51
N ILE A 88 1.72 2.85 -2.33
CA ILE A 88 1.33 3.61 -1.16
C ILE A 88 2.42 3.54 -0.11
N GLN A 89 2.58 4.62 0.63
CA GLN A 89 3.57 4.71 1.69
C GLN A 89 2.85 5.10 2.97
N PHE A 90 3.04 4.31 4.03
CA PHE A 90 2.48 4.65 5.32
C PHE A 90 3.09 5.96 5.82
N ASN A 91 2.30 6.75 6.54
CA ASN A 91 2.81 7.98 7.14
C ASN A 91 3.87 7.68 8.18
N GLN A 92 3.77 6.52 8.83
CA GLN A 92 4.79 6.01 9.72
C GLN A 92 4.94 4.52 9.45
N PRO A 93 6.14 3.96 9.64
CA PRO A 93 6.32 2.53 9.41
C PRO A 93 5.34 1.71 10.22
N ALA A 94 4.80 0.67 9.60
CA ALA A 94 3.81 -0.19 10.24
C ALA A 94 4.10 -1.65 9.90
N PRO A 95 5.22 -2.20 10.41
CA PRO A 95 5.62 -3.56 10.04
C PRO A 95 4.63 -4.63 10.43
N GLU A 96 3.81 -4.38 11.45
CA GLU A 96 2.85 -5.38 11.91
C GLU A 96 1.48 -5.27 11.26
N PHE A 97 1.28 -4.25 10.44
CA PHE A 97 -0.01 -4.05 9.78
C PHE A 97 -0.39 -5.25 8.91
N TRP A 98 0.59 -5.90 8.31
CA TRP A 98 0.36 -7.01 7.39
C TRP A 98 0.20 -8.35 8.10
N ALA A 99 0.54 -8.43 9.40
CA ALA A 99 0.37 -9.62 10.23
C ALA A 99 1.07 -10.85 9.64
N ILE A 100 2.28 -10.67 9.17
CA ILE A 100 3.08 -11.77 8.60
C ILE A 100 3.79 -12.50 9.73
N ALA A 101 3.78 -13.84 9.68
CA ALA A 101 4.39 -14.66 10.74
C ALA A 101 5.90 -14.48 10.80
N SER A 102 6.56 -14.33 9.65
CA SER A 102 8.01 -14.20 9.59
C SER A 102 8.40 -13.03 8.69
N PRO A 103 8.25 -11.80 9.17
CA PRO A 103 8.58 -10.65 8.35
C PRO A 103 10.09 -10.58 8.11
N PRO A 104 10.51 -9.90 7.02
CA PRO A 104 11.92 -9.67 6.78
C PRO A 104 12.58 -8.97 7.97
N ALA A 105 13.86 -9.26 8.18
CA ALA A 105 14.57 -8.76 9.35
C ALA A 105 14.60 -7.24 9.41
N ASP A 106 14.69 -6.57 8.26
CA ASP A 106 14.79 -5.12 8.24
C ASP A 106 13.47 -4.42 8.60
N TRP A 107 12.36 -5.14 8.66
CA TRP A 107 11.09 -4.53 9.10
C TRP A 107 11.13 -4.14 10.56
N LYS A 108 11.93 -4.83 11.35
CA LYS A 108 12.02 -4.56 12.78
C LYS A 108 12.71 -3.23 13.09
N THR A 109 13.50 -2.74 12.15
CA THR A 109 14.22 -1.48 12.32
C THR A 109 13.62 -0.36 11.50
N ALA A 110 12.49 -0.61 10.87
CA ALA A 110 11.87 0.37 10.00
C ALA A 110 11.28 1.54 10.79
#